data_67ac072bee40266723e75d03dc23e0a5
#
_entry.id   67ac072bee40266723e75d03dc23e0a5
#
_cell.length_a   1.000
_cell.length_b   1.000
_cell.length_c   1.000
_cell.angle_alpha   90.00
_cell.angle_beta   90.00
_cell.angle_gamma   90.00
#
_symmetry.space_group_name_H-M   'P 1'
#
loop_
_entity.id
_entity.type
_entity.pdbx_description
1 polymer ?
#
loop_
_entity_poly.entity_id
_entity_poly.type
_entity_poly.pdbx_seq_one_letter_code
_entity_poly.pdbx_strand_id
1 'polypeptide(L)' 'MPDTDAIFKTYSNLDYFELYKEYKQLKVEIQEARAGKGYLPAEVLEVYHSVVEMILLRRSLKIAEKLQALQEVLKWKLTV' A
#
# COMPACT_ATOMS: atom_id res chain seq x y z
N MET A 1 -18.55 -0.05 11.80
CA MET A 1 -17.16 0.09 11.33
C MET A 1 -16.84 -0.97 10.29
N PRO A 2 -16.09 -0.65 9.25
CA PRO A 2 -15.69 -1.68 8.30
C PRO A 2 -14.76 -2.70 8.95
N ASP A 3 -14.90 -3.96 8.53
CA ASP A 3 -14.07 -5.05 9.01
C ASP A 3 -12.66 -4.95 8.41
N THR A 4 -11.70 -4.55 9.23
CA THR A 4 -10.31 -4.35 8.82
C THR A 4 -9.69 -5.61 8.25
N ASP A 5 -10.01 -6.78 8.84
CA ASP A 5 -9.46 -8.06 8.37
C ASP A 5 -9.98 -8.41 6.97
N ALA A 6 -11.26 -8.18 6.70
CA ALA A 6 -11.84 -8.42 5.38
C ALA A 6 -11.22 -7.49 4.33
N ILE A 7 -11.02 -6.23 4.68
CA ILE A 7 -10.37 -5.25 3.80
C ILE A 7 -8.93 -5.68 3.53
N PHE A 8 -8.20 -6.07 4.55
CA PHE A 8 -6.82 -6.53 4.42
C PHE A 8 -6.73 -7.75 3.48
N LYS A 9 -7.61 -8.72 3.63
CA LYS A 9 -7.65 -9.91 2.76
C LYS A 9 -7.92 -9.53 1.31
N THR A 10 -8.87 -8.62 1.08
CA THR A 10 -9.23 -8.17 -0.26
C THR A 10 -8.04 -7.54 -0.97
N TYR A 11 -7.38 -6.61 -0.32
CA TYR A 11 -6.26 -5.89 -0.94
C TYR A 11 -4.97 -6.70 -0.98
N SER A 12 -4.79 -7.66 -0.08
CA SER A 12 -3.59 -8.53 -0.08
C SER A 12 -3.47 -9.40 -1.32
N ASN A 13 -4.57 -9.62 -2.04
CA ASN A 13 -4.59 -10.39 -3.29
C ASN A 13 -4.14 -9.59 -4.50
N LEU A 14 -4.03 -8.27 -4.38
CA LEU A 14 -3.61 -7.40 -5.47
C LEU A 14 -2.09 -7.36 -5.57
N ASP A 15 -1.57 -7.16 -6.78
CA ASP A 15 -0.14 -6.95 -6.96
C ASP A 15 0.26 -5.54 -6.51
N TYR A 16 1.56 -5.27 -6.47
CA TYR A 16 2.09 -3.99 -6.00
C TYR A 16 1.58 -2.81 -6.83
N PHE A 17 1.52 -2.99 -8.14
CA PHE A 17 1.09 -1.95 -9.07
C PHE A 17 -0.39 -1.61 -8.87
N GLU A 18 -1.22 -2.63 -8.73
CA GLU A 18 -2.66 -2.46 -8.48
C GLU A 18 -2.91 -1.80 -7.13
N LEU A 19 -2.17 -2.20 -6.10
CA LEU A 19 -2.24 -1.57 -4.78
C LEU A 19 -1.87 -0.10 -4.83
N TYR A 20 -0.84 0.24 -5.58
CA TYR A 20 -0.39 1.62 -5.71
C TYR A 20 -1.44 2.49 -6.41
N LYS A 21 -2.10 1.94 -7.42
CA LYS A 21 -3.24 2.59 -8.08
C LYS A 21 -4.38 2.85 -7.11
N GLU A 22 -4.75 1.84 -6.33
CA GLU A 22 -5.79 1.95 -5.31
C GLU A 22 -5.44 3.00 -4.26
N TYR A 23 -4.20 3.02 -3.83
CA TYR A 23 -3.71 4.02 -2.87
C TYR A 23 -3.93 5.45 -3.39
N LYS A 24 -3.55 5.70 -4.62
CA LYS A 24 -3.73 7.01 -5.25
C LYS A 24 -5.21 7.36 -5.42
N GLN A 25 -6.01 6.40 -5.86
CA GLN A 25 -7.43 6.60 -6.08
C GLN A 25 -8.16 6.90 -4.76
N LEU A 26 -7.83 6.20 -3.70
CA LEU A 26 -8.40 6.43 -2.37
C LEU A 26 -8.08 7.84 -1.86
N LYS A 27 -6.88 8.33 -2.12
CA LYS A 27 -6.52 9.71 -1.77
C LYS A 27 -7.44 10.73 -2.43
N VAL A 28 -7.71 10.55 -3.71
CA VAL A 28 -8.61 11.42 -4.47
C VAL A 28 -10.04 11.32 -3.92
N GLU A 29 -10.50 10.11 -3.68
CA GLU A 29 -11.85 9.88 -3.13
C GLU A 29 -12.04 10.50 -1.75
N ILE A 30 -11.02 10.44 -0.90
CA ILE A 30 -11.06 11.07 0.42
C ILE A 30 -11.20 12.58 0.29
N GLN A 31 -10.44 13.20 -0.61
CA GLN A 31 -10.53 14.64 -0.85
C GLN A 31 -11.92 15.04 -1.36
N GLU A 32 -12.48 14.25 -2.27
CA GLU A 32 -13.82 14.46 -2.78
C GLU A 32 -14.88 14.31 -1.68
N ALA A 33 -14.74 13.29 -0.84
CA ALA A 33 -15.66 13.07 0.27
C ALA A 33 -15.64 14.23 1.27
N ARG A 34 -14.46 14.77 1.56
CA ARG A 34 -14.31 15.94 2.44
C ARG A 34 -14.92 17.20 1.84
N ALA A 35 -14.95 17.29 0.52
CA ALA A 35 -15.59 18.40 -0.19
C ALA A 35 -17.10 18.20 -0.36
N GLY A 36 -17.68 17.17 0.24
CA GLY A 36 -19.10 16.85 0.15
C GLY A 36 -19.51 16.15 -1.13
N LYS A 37 -18.53 15.66 -1.90
CA LYS A 37 -18.75 14.89 -3.13
C LYS A 37 -18.47 13.41 -2.85
N GLY A 38 -19.19 12.52 -3.49
CA GLY A 38 -18.98 11.11 -3.36
C GLY A 38 -20.02 10.41 -2.49
N TYR A 39 -20.00 9.09 -2.48
CA TYR A 39 -21.03 8.24 -1.86
C TYR A 39 -20.66 7.73 -0.48
N LEU A 40 -19.37 7.67 -0.16
CA LEU A 40 -18.89 7.13 1.10
C LEU A 40 -18.35 8.24 2.01
N PRO A 41 -18.53 8.11 3.33
CA PRO A 41 -17.90 9.05 4.26
C PRO A 41 -16.38 8.99 4.18
N ALA A 42 -15.73 10.13 4.35
CA ALA A 42 -14.26 10.21 4.34
C ALA A 42 -13.63 9.27 5.37
N GLU A 43 -14.26 9.10 6.52
CA GLU A 43 -13.77 8.23 7.60
C GLU A 43 -13.64 6.77 7.16
N VAL A 44 -14.61 6.27 6.38
CA VAL A 44 -14.58 4.91 5.85
C VAL A 44 -13.45 4.77 4.83
N LEU A 45 -13.32 5.73 3.93
CA LEU A 45 -12.27 5.74 2.92
C LEU A 45 -10.88 5.83 3.55
N GLU A 46 -10.73 6.53 4.64
CA GLU A 46 -9.49 6.62 5.39
C GLU A 46 -9.06 5.26 5.97
N VAL A 47 -10.01 4.44 6.40
CA VAL A 47 -9.73 3.09 6.87
C VAL A 47 -9.17 2.25 5.72
N TYR A 48 -9.82 2.27 4.54
CA TYR A 48 -9.33 1.56 3.36
C TYR A 48 -7.92 2.02 2.98
N HIS A 49 -7.73 3.33 2.96
CA HIS A 49 -6.45 3.93 2.62
C HIS A 49 -5.34 3.48 3.58
N SER A 50 -5.62 3.46 4.87
CA SER A 50 -4.65 3.02 5.89
C SER A 50 -4.25 1.56 5.71
N VAL A 51 -5.21 0.70 5.39
CA VAL A 51 -4.94 -0.73 5.15
C VAL A 51 -4.06 -0.91 3.92
N VAL A 52 -4.38 -0.24 2.81
CA VAL A 52 -3.59 -0.30 1.58
C VAL A 52 -2.18 0.22 1.82
N GLU A 53 -2.06 1.33 2.51
CA GLU A 53 -0.76 1.91 2.88
C GLU A 53 0.09 0.93 3.68
N MET A 54 -0.50 0.27 4.67
CA MET A 54 0.19 -0.72 5.48
C MET A 54 0.72 -1.88 4.64
N ILE A 55 -0.07 -2.38 3.70
CA ILE A 55 0.34 -3.47 2.81
C ILE A 55 1.47 -3.01 1.91
N LEU A 56 1.37 -1.82 1.35
CA LEU A 56 2.42 -1.24 0.49
C LEU A 56 3.73 -1.08 1.26
N LEU A 57 3.67 -0.56 2.47
CA LEU A 57 4.86 -0.39 3.31
C LEU A 57 5.54 -1.73 3.61
N ARG A 58 4.76 -2.75 3.96
CA ARG A 58 5.31 -4.09 4.21
C ARG A 58 5.99 -4.67 2.98
N ARG A 59 5.39 -4.53 1.81
CA ARG A 59 5.97 -5.02 0.56
C ARG A 59 7.21 -4.22 0.17
N SER A 60 7.19 -2.92 0.37
CA SER A 60 8.34 -2.05 0.09
C SER A 60 9.54 -2.40 0.97
N LEU A 61 9.30 -2.69 2.25
CA LEU A 61 10.34 -3.14 3.16
C LEU A 61 10.98 -4.46 2.70
N LYS A 62 10.16 -5.41 2.26
CA LYS A 62 10.66 -6.69 1.72
C LYS A 62 11.50 -6.48 0.47
N ILE A 63 11.09 -5.60 -0.41
CA ILE A 63 11.84 -5.25 -1.63
C ILE A 63 13.16 -4.61 -1.26
N ALA A 64 13.16 -3.67 -0.31
CA ALA A 64 14.36 -3.00 0.15
C ALA A 64 15.35 -3.98 0.77
N GLU A 65 14.87 -4.93 1.58
CA GLU A 65 15.69 -5.98 2.17
C GLU A 65 16.35 -6.86 1.10
N LYS A 66 15.59 -7.24 0.08
CA LYS A 66 16.11 -8.04 -1.04
C LYS A 66 17.16 -7.26 -1.84
N LEU A 67 16.93 -5.99 -2.10
CA LEU A 67 17.89 -5.13 -2.81
C LEU A 67 19.18 -4.98 -2.00
N GLN A 68 19.06 -4.78 -0.70
CA GLN A 68 20.22 -4.68 0.17
C GLN A 68 21.04 -5.96 0.18
N ALA A 69 20.38 -7.10 0.26
CA ALA A 69 21.05 -8.40 0.20
C ALA A 69 21.77 -8.60 -1.14
N LEU A 70 21.14 -8.21 -2.25
CA LEU A 70 21.76 -8.27 -3.58
C LEU A 70 22.98 -7.36 -3.67
N GLN A 71 22.91 -6.15 -3.14
CA GLN A 71 24.03 -5.22 -3.11
C GLN A 71 25.21 -5.77 -2.33
N GLU A 72 24.96 -6.41 -1.20
CA GLU A 72 26.00 -7.05 -0.40
C GLU A 72 26.68 -8.20 -1.15
N VAL A 73 25.89 -9.04 -1.83
CA VAL A 73 26.43 -10.14 -2.65
C VAL A 73 27.29 -9.61 -3.79
N LEU A 74 26.82 -8.56 -4.48
CA LEU A 74 27.60 -7.94 -5.56
C LEU A 74 28.89 -7.32 -5.06
N LYS A 75 28.86 -6.65 -3.93
CA LYS A 75 30.05 -6.11 -3.26
C LYS A 75 31.07 -7.21 -2.98
N TRP A 76 30.58 -8.33 -2.46
CA TRP A 76 31.41 -9.50 -2.17
C TRP A 76 32.11 -10.02 -3.42
N LYS A 77 31.37 -10.16 -4.51
CA LYS A 77 31.90 -10.64 -5.79
C LYS A 77 32.90 -9.67 -6.42
N LEU A 78 32.70 -8.37 -6.23
CA LEU A 78 33.58 -7.35 -6.80
C LEU A 78 34.88 -7.17 -6.01
N THR A 79 34.90 -7.53 -4.73
CA THR A 79 36.09 -7.40 -3.88
C THR A 79 36.97 -8.65 -3.86
N VAL A 80 36.48 -9.73 -4.41
CA VAL A 80 37.21 -10.98 -4.59
C VAL A 80 37.80 -11.04 -6.00
#